data_7ca833d5a440f2f1713fd6002c2ba0b3
#
_entry.id   7ca833d5a440f2f1713fd6002c2ba0b3
#
_cell.length_a   1.000
_cell.length_b   1.000
_cell.length_c   1.000
_cell.angle_alpha   90.00
_cell.angle_beta   90.00
_cell.angle_gamma   90.00
#
_symmetry.space_group_name_H-M   'P 1'
#
loop_
_entity.id
_entity.type
_entity.pdbx_description
1 polymer ?
#
loop_
_entity_poly.entity_id
_entity_poly.type
_entity_poly.pdbx_seq_one_letter_code
_entity_poly.pdbx_strand_id
1 'polypeptide(L)'
;MTTLFIALKLLWRRKAANFVLLLQVLVSVAMLAQMYVFIVDHLDNVRAVGELPTENALVLTVFEYYPPAYAAERLEASPLVEEVAAVDTGGGTCGDTGCNVAIYGDGIVRHYTPALQSGGWLEGEAEMEDGVLPAVVSQEVELRVGDTGTVRLNTGDTARIRVVGVLKRPTQYLYPTGSASPAYFSADFVISQEPAVLLRARDAAQSEAFQAAFSSSSFRTSRNLFIFLRPGITDAQYEKALEEWNRYGEITPAASLISTYTEKTGALITAGLLTFCVFTALAMTSVVGSNVIQALRNRKLFTVYYLLGMDWRRSAFIEATRVGLMLIPMMAMVAAAGQGGLLMMEWMTPTRAKWFYGISFFYVLLMFASVGAVFIWRLTREDLSAALKALQKGE
;
A
#
# COMPACT_ATOMS: atom_id res chain seq x y z
N MET A 1 -37.18 27.91 9.37
CA MET A 1 -37.18 27.07 10.59
C MET A 1 -38.03 25.82 10.52
N THR A 2 -39.23 25.89 9.99
CA THR A 2 -40.18 24.74 9.91
C THR A 2 -39.66 23.54 9.13
N THR A 3 -38.97 23.73 8.00
CA THR A 3 -38.48 22.64 7.12
C THR A 3 -37.43 21.78 7.79
N LEU A 4 -36.44 22.40 8.46
CA LEU A 4 -35.38 21.72 9.19
C LEU A 4 -35.94 20.91 10.37
N PHE A 5 -36.87 21.49 11.11
CA PHE A 5 -37.51 20.81 12.24
C PHE A 5 -38.32 19.57 11.78
N ILE A 6 -39.04 19.66 10.66
CA ILE A 6 -39.78 18.51 10.08
C ILE A 6 -38.78 17.44 9.62
N ALA A 7 -37.69 17.81 8.97
CA ALA A 7 -36.66 16.88 8.52
C ALA A 7 -36.01 16.15 9.71
N LEU A 8 -35.66 16.84 10.78
CA LEU A 8 -35.13 16.26 12.03
C LEU A 8 -36.14 15.30 12.70
N LYS A 9 -37.44 15.71 12.76
CA LYS A 9 -38.49 14.85 13.30
C LYS A 9 -38.67 13.57 12.50
N LEU A 10 -38.56 13.63 11.17
CA LEU A 10 -38.61 12.46 10.29
C LEU A 10 -37.40 11.56 10.49
N LEU A 11 -36.21 12.14 10.65
CA LEU A 11 -34.99 11.40 11.01
C LEU A 11 -35.17 10.60 12.30
N TRP A 12 -35.66 11.26 13.34
CA TRP A 12 -35.81 10.63 14.66
C TRP A 12 -36.93 9.58 14.69
N ARG A 13 -38.04 9.82 13.99
CA ARG A 13 -39.18 8.87 13.93
C ARG A 13 -38.80 7.56 13.24
N ARG A 14 -37.76 7.55 12.38
CA ARG A 14 -37.32 6.37 11.62
C ARG A 14 -35.88 5.99 11.90
N LYS A 15 -35.48 6.12 13.15
CA LYS A 15 -34.09 5.87 13.59
C LYS A 15 -33.51 4.53 13.10
N ALA A 16 -34.28 3.45 13.14
CA ALA A 16 -33.83 2.12 12.70
C ALA A 16 -33.52 2.08 11.17
N ALA A 17 -34.43 2.61 10.32
CA ALA A 17 -34.22 2.61 8.89
C ALA A 17 -33.06 3.55 8.48
N ASN A 18 -32.93 4.68 9.15
CA ASN A 18 -31.81 5.60 8.94
C ASN A 18 -30.49 5.02 9.43
N PHE A 19 -30.50 4.28 10.54
CA PHE A 19 -29.33 3.55 11.02
C PHE A 19 -28.86 2.47 10.04
N VAL A 20 -29.78 1.68 9.46
CA VAL A 20 -29.44 0.70 8.42
C VAL A 20 -28.79 1.37 7.21
N LEU A 21 -29.34 2.51 6.77
CA LEU A 21 -28.79 3.28 5.67
C LEU A 21 -27.40 3.84 5.99
N LEU A 22 -27.19 4.37 7.20
CA LEU A 22 -25.88 4.79 7.69
C LEU A 22 -24.88 3.63 7.69
N LEU A 23 -25.29 2.46 8.17
CA LEU A 23 -24.44 1.28 8.19
C LEU A 23 -24.06 0.83 6.77
N GLN A 24 -24.99 0.84 5.82
CA GLN A 24 -24.70 0.48 4.42
C GLN A 24 -23.65 1.40 3.81
N VAL A 25 -23.77 2.72 4.00
CA VAL A 25 -22.77 3.67 3.49
C VAL A 25 -21.44 3.52 4.23
N LEU A 26 -21.45 3.28 5.53
CA LEU A 26 -20.24 3.03 6.31
C LEU A 26 -19.46 1.82 5.76
N VAL A 27 -20.16 0.71 5.52
CA VAL A 27 -19.56 -0.49 4.91
C VAL A 27 -18.98 -0.18 3.54
N SER A 28 -19.70 0.60 2.70
CA SER A 28 -19.22 1.00 1.39
C SER A 28 -17.97 1.87 1.46
N VAL A 29 -17.89 2.80 2.43
CA VAL A 29 -16.70 3.63 2.65
C VAL A 29 -15.53 2.81 3.20
N ALA A 30 -15.79 1.82 4.07
CA ALA A 30 -14.76 0.91 4.54
C ALA A 30 -14.16 0.08 3.39
N MET A 31 -15.00 -0.38 2.45
CA MET A 31 -14.55 -1.08 1.24
C MET A 31 -13.73 -0.15 0.33
N LEU A 32 -14.15 1.11 0.19
CA LEU A 32 -13.38 2.12 -0.55
C LEU A 32 -12.01 2.34 0.10
N ALA A 33 -11.96 2.44 1.43
CA ALA A 33 -10.72 2.59 2.17
C ALA A 33 -9.77 1.41 1.93
N GLN A 34 -10.29 0.19 2.06
CA GLN A 34 -9.51 -1.03 1.82
C GLN A 34 -8.99 -1.09 0.38
N MET A 35 -9.81 -0.71 -0.61
CA MET A 35 -9.39 -0.67 -2.01
C MET A 35 -8.35 0.41 -2.28
N TYR A 36 -8.48 1.57 -1.65
CA TYR A 36 -7.48 2.64 -1.74
C TYR A 36 -6.12 2.19 -1.21
N VAL A 37 -6.11 1.57 -0.01
CA VAL A 37 -4.91 0.98 0.60
C VAL A 37 -4.27 -0.03 -0.35
N PHE A 38 -5.07 -0.98 -0.84
CA PHE A 38 -4.63 -2.03 -1.75
C PHE A 38 -3.95 -1.46 -3.01
N ILE A 39 -4.58 -0.48 -3.67
CA ILE A 39 -4.03 0.13 -4.89
C ILE A 39 -2.72 0.87 -4.59
N VAL A 40 -2.69 1.68 -3.54
CA VAL A 40 -1.52 2.49 -3.19
C VAL A 40 -0.34 1.59 -2.84
N ASP A 41 -0.55 0.55 -2.04
CA ASP A 41 0.48 -0.40 -1.66
C ASP A 41 1.07 -1.13 -2.89
N HIS A 42 0.21 -1.59 -3.79
CA HIS A 42 0.65 -2.25 -5.01
C HIS A 42 1.40 -1.31 -5.96
N LEU A 43 0.98 -0.05 -6.07
CA LEU A 43 1.70 0.94 -6.88
C LEU A 43 3.07 1.29 -6.29
N ASP A 44 3.18 1.38 -4.97
CA ASP A 44 4.46 1.59 -4.30
C ASP A 44 5.41 0.41 -4.53
N ASN A 45 4.90 -0.82 -4.43
CA ASN A 45 5.67 -2.01 -4.68
C ASN A 45 6.15 -2.11 -6.15
N VAL A 46 5.27 -1.77 -7.11
CA VAL A 46 5.67 -1.68 -8.53
C VAL A 46 6.81 -0.68 -8.72
N ARG A 47 6.72 0.47 -8.05
CA ARG A 47 7.75 1.50 -8.13
C ARG A 47 9.07 1.00 -7.53
N ALA A 48 9.02 0.39 -6.34
CA ALA A 48 10.22 -0.11 -5.68
C ALA A 48 10.90 -1.26 -6.46
N VAL A 49 10.09 -2.17 -7.02
CA VAL A 49 10.61 -3.23 -7.91
C VAL A 49 11.20 -2.62 -9.20
N GLY A 50 10.62 -1.52 -9.70
CA GLY A 50 11.16 -0.79 -10.85
C GLY A 50 12.50 -0.10 -10.60
N GLU A 51 12.88 0.12 -9.35
CA GLU A 51 14.18 0.67 -8.95
C GLU A 51 15.28 -0.41 -8.84
N LEU A 52 14.94 -1.70 -9.00
CA LEU A 52 15.94 -2.78 -9.03
C LEU A 52 16.91 -2.61 -10.20
N PRO A 53 18.17 -3.01 -10.05
CA PRO A 53 19.15 -2.96 -11.14
C PRO A 53 18.71 -3.87 -12.29
N THR A 54 18.50 -3.30 -13.47
CA THR A 54 18.01 -4.04 -14.65
C THR A 54 19.03 -4.12 -15.77
N GLU A 55 19.92 -3.15 -15.83
CA GLU A 55 20.89 -3.04 -16.92
C GLU A 55 21.96 -4.12 -16.76
N ASN A 56 21.98 -5.08 -17.68
CA ASN A 56 22.89 -6.22 -17.68
C ASN A 56 22.86 -7.04 -16.36
N ALA A 57 21.72 -7.02 -15.64
CA ALA A 57 21.59 -7.72 -14.37
C ALA A 57 20.73 -8.97 -14.48
N LEU A 58 21.21 -10.07 -13.92
CA LEU A 58 20.50 -11.32 -13.75
C LEU A 58 20.32 -11.60 -12.27
N VAL A 59 19.25 -12.29 -11.93
CA VAL A 59 19.05 -12.83 -10.58
C VAL A 59 19.08 -14.34 -10.65
N LEU A 60 20.00 -14.94 -9.92
CA LEU A 60 20.11 -16.39 -9.74
C LEU A 60 19.49 -16.77 -8.41
N THR A 61 18.43 -17.55 -8.40
CA THR A 61 17.92 -18.22 -7.20
C THR A 61 18.64 -19.56 -7.05
N VAL A 62 19.59 -19.61 -6.14
CA VAL A 62 20.44 -20.79 -5.91
C VAL A 62 19.61 -21.96 -5.38
N PHE A 63 19.79 -23.17 -5.95
CA PHE A 63 19.12 -24.38 -5.48
C PHE A 63 19.52 -24.74 -4.04
N GLU A 64 18.63 -25.44 -3.31
CA GLU A 64 18.82 -25.74 -1.89
C GLU A 64 20.07 -26.53 -1.55
N TYR A 65 20.52 -27.36 -2.46
CA TYR A 65 21.70 -28.21 -2.27
C TYR A 65 23.04 -27.52 -2.55
N TYR A 66 23.02 -26.27 -3.03
CA TYR A 66 24.24 -25.47 -3.17
C TYR A 66 24.30 -24.35 -2.12
N PRO A 67 25.45 -24.13 -1.49
CA PRO A 67 25.69 -22.90 -0.74
C PRO A 67 25.75 -21.69 -1.68
N PRO A 68 25.12 -20.56 -1.33
CA PRO A 68 25.18 -19.35 -2.16
C PRO A 68 26.61 -18.89 -2.47
N ALA A 69 27.52 -18.95 -1.48
CA ALA A 69 28.91 -18.58 -1.64
C ALA A 69 29.64 -19.43 -2.70
N TYR A 70 29.34 -20.73 -2.76
CA TYR A 70 29.91 -21.61 -3.78
C TYR A 70 29.44 -21.23 -5.19
N ALA A 71 28.14 -20.93 -5.34
CA ALA A 71 27.63 -20.50 -6.60
C ALA A 71 28.24 -19.15 -7.04
N ALA A 72 28.33 -18.20 -6.11
CA ALA A 72 28.94 -16.89 -6.35
C ALA A 72 30.40 -17.02 -6.85
N GLU A 73 31.25 -17.79 -6.17
CA GLU A 73 32.65 -18.02 -6.56
C GLU A 73 32.75 -18.58 -7.99
N ARG A 74 31.85 -19.52 -8.35
CA ARG A 74 31.88 -20.14 -9.70
C ARG A 74 31.42 -19.16 -10.77
N LEU A 75 30.46 -18.29 -10.47
CA LEU A 75 29.97 -17.26 -11.39
C LEU A 75 31.02 -16.17 -11.60
N GLU A 76 31.70 -15.71 -10.53
CA GLU A 76 32.77 -14.72 -10.61
C GLU A 76 33.96 -15.18 -11.42
N ALA A 77 34.24 -16.50 -11.46
CA ALA A 77 35.28 -17.08 -12.31
C ALA A 77 34.99 -16.94 -13.82
N SER A 78 33.74 -16.59 -14.22
CA SER A 78 33.38 -16.41 -15.61
C SER A 78 33.85 -15.06 -16.17
N PRO A 79 34.50 -15.02 -17.35
CA PRO A 79 34.93 -13.75 -17.96
C PRO A 79 33.79 -12.84 -18.38
N LEU A 80 32.57 -13.35 -18.43
CA LEU A 80 31.35 -12.59 -18.81
C LEU A 80 30.74 -11.82 -17.62
N VAL A 81 31.09 -12.21 -16.41
CA VAL A 81 30.59 -11.60 -15.19
C VAL A 81 31.51 -10.46 -14.78
N GLU A 82 30.93 -9.33 -14.50
CA GLU A 82 31.63 -8.19 -13.89
C GLU A 82 31.71 -8.37 -12.38
N GLU A 83 30.59 -8.72 -11.77
CA GLU A 83 30.47 -8.89 -10.32
C GLU A 83 29.26 -9.76 -9.97
N VAL A 84 29.38 -10.50 -8.87
CA VAL A 84 28.27 -11.19 -8.21
C VAL A 84 28.08 -10.58 -6.84
N ALA A 85 26.85 -10.21 -6.53
CA ALA A 85 26.53 -9.60 -5.25
C ALA A 85 25.37 -10.31 -4.55
N ALA A 86 25.52 -10.48 -3.24
CA ALA A 86 24.48 -11.02 -2.38
C ALA A 86 23.99 -9.96 -1.39
N VAL A 87 22.84 -10.22 -0.78
CA VAL A 87 22.34 -9.49 0.39
C VAL A 87 22.34 -10.46 1.56
N ASP A 88 23.03 -10.10 2.63
CA ASP A 88 22.90 -10.80 3.88
C ASP A 88 21.83 -10.13 4.72
N THR A 89 20.92 -10.94 5.26
CA THR A 89 19.76 -10.45 5.97
C THR A 89 19.71 -10.99 7.39
N GLY A 90 19.35 -10.12 8.32
CA GLY A 90 19.20 -10.48 9.73
C GLY A 90 18.26 -9.49 10.44
N GLY A 91 18.03 -9.73 11.72
CA GLY A 91 17.23 -8.86 12.56
C GLY A 91 18.03 -8.27 13.71
N GLY A 92 17.55 -7.14 14.22
CA GLY A 92 18.14 -6.48 15.37
C GLY A 92 17.21 -5.43 15.95
N THR A 93 17.75 -4.63 16.88
CA THR A 93 17.08 -3.46 17.43
C THR A 93 18.00 -2.26 17.35
N CYS A 94 17.46 -1.10 16.98
CA CYS A 94 18.17 0.17 17.05
C CYS A 94 17.40 1.10 17.99
N GLY A 95 17.99 1.41 19.14
CA GLY A 95 17.23 1.97 20.26
C GLY A 95 16.16 0.98 20.72
N ASP A 96 14.92 1.44 20.81
CA ASP A 96 13.75 0.61 21.18
C ASP A 96 13.00 0.04 19.94
N THR A 97 13.47 0.36 18.73
CA THR A 97 12.80 -0.06 17.49
C THR A 97 13.41 -1.36 16.97
N GLY A 98 12.57 -2.40 16.83
CA GLY A 98 12.92 -3.62 16.09
C GLY A 98 13.13 -3.28 14.62
N CYS A 99 14.22 -3.77 14.02
CA CYS A 99 14.55 -3.47 12.64
C CYS A 99 15.17 -4.66 11.91
N ASN A 100 14.97 -4.70 10.61
CA ASN A 100 15.75 -5.55 9.73
C ASN A 100 17.15 -4.97 9.52
N VAL A 101 18.13 -5.81 9.47
CA VAL A 101 19.50 -5.44 9.09
C VAL A 101 19.80 -6.09 7.75
N ALA A 102 20.05 -5.29 6.72
CA ALA A 102 20.45 -5.76 5.41
C ALA A 102 21.89 -5.31 5.11
N ILE A 103 22.70 -6.24 4.66
CA ILE A 103 24.11 -6.02 4.34
C ILE A 103 24.29 -6.29 2.85
N TYR A 104 24.65 -5.25 2.13
CA TYR A 104 24.75 -5.27 0.67
C TYR A 104 26.17 -5.49 0.19
N GLY A 105 26.34 -6.44 -0.74
CA GLY A 105 27.56 -6.56 -1.52
C GLY A 105 27.84 -5.30 -2.35
N ASP A 106 29.11 -5.06 -2.67
CA ASP A 106 29.57 -3.84 -3.37
C ASP A 106 28.87 -3.64 -4.71
N GLY A 107 28.56 -4.70 -5.45
CA GLY A 107 27.82 -4.61 -6.72
C GLY A 107 26.41 -4.07 -6.53
N ILE A 108 25.70 -4.50 -5.47
CA ILE A 108 24.37 -3.94 -5.21
C ILE A 108 24.49 -2.47 -4.83
N VAL A 109 25.44 -2.10 -3.98
CA VAL A 109 25.64 -0.70 -3.58
C VAL A 109 25.89 0.21 -4.79
N ARG A 110 26.61 -0.28 -5.81
CA ARG A 110 26.89 0.48 -7.06
C ARG A 110 25.70 0.59 -8.01
N HIS A 111 24.87 -0.43 -8.08
CA HIS A 111 23.80 -0.53 -9.09
C HIS A 111 22.39 -0.33 -8.54
N TYR A 112 22.24 -0.20 -7.23
CA TYR A 112 20.96 -0.01 -6.57
C TYR A 112 21.04 1.12 -5.55
N THR A 113 20.14 2.08 -5.66
CA THR A 113 20.00 3.18 -4.70
C THR A 113 18.54 3.32 -4.33
N PRO A 114 18.15 2.98 -3.10
CA PRO A 114 16.78 3.16 -2.65
C PRO A 114 16.43 4.66 -2.55
N ALA A 115 15.15 4.99 -2.57
CA ALA A 115 14.70 6.37 -2.41
C ALA A 115 15.10 6.92 -1.03
N LEU A 116 15.95 7.95 -1.02
CA LEU A 116 16.40 8.63 0.18
C LEU A 116 15.57 9.89 0.46
N GLN A 117 15.34 10.18 1.74
CA GLN A 117 14.77 11.45 2.18
C GLN A 117 15.86 12.50 2.39
N SER A 118 17.00 12.08 2.95
CA SER A 118 18.13 12.94 3.26
C SER A 118 19.44 12.15 3.33
N GLY A 119 20.57 12.83 3.17
CA GLY A 119 21.88 12.23 3.20
C GLY A 119 22.28 11.61 1.87
N GLY A 120 23.20 10.63 1.93
CA GLY A 120 23.75 9.91 0.79
C GLY A 120 23.57 8.41 0.91
N TRP A 121 23.84 7.71 -0.20
CA TRP A 121 23.89 6.26 -0.25
C TRP A 121 25.24 5.72 0.26
N LEU A 122 25.36 4.42 0.38
CA LEU A 122 26.55 3.72 0.91
C LEU A 122 27.77 3.73 -0.05
N GLU A 123 27.72 4.41 -1.19
CA GLU A 123 28.78 4.44 -2.21
C GLU A 123 30.05 5.19 -1.77
N GLY A 124 29.95 6.11 -0.82
CA GLY A 124 31.09 6.91 -0.36
C GLY A 124 32.16 6.08 0.34
N GLU A 125 33.44 6.45 0.16
CA GLU A 125 34.52 6.02 1.04
C GLU A 125 34.40 6.75 2.39
N ALA A 126 33.31 6.46 3.13
CA ALA A 126 33.27 6.87 4.51
C ALA A 126 34.32 6.05 5.26
N GLU A 127 35.47 6.66 5.54
CA GLU A 127 36.45 6.04 6.40
C GLU A 127 35.82 5.63 7.71
N MET A 128 36.00 4.36 8.07
CA MET A 128 35.58 3.86 9.38
C MET A 128 36.41 4.57 10.44
N GLU A 129 35.85 5.58 11.07
CA GLU A 129 36.42 6.19 12.25
C GLU A 129 36.07 5.35 13.48
N ASP A 130 37.03 4.85 14.21
CA ASP A 130 36.88 4.18 15.51
C ASP A 130 35.86 3.00 15.55
N GLY A 131 35.76 2.21 14.47
CA GLY A 131 34.90 1.04 14.42
C GLY A 131 33.38 1.40 14.30
N VAL A 132 33.06 2.62 13.89
CA VAL A 132 31.68 3.08 13.63
C VAL A 132 31.35 2.83 12.15
N LEU A 133 30.31 2.06 11.90
CA LEU A 133 29.90 1.65 10.54
C LEU A 133 29.01 2.69 9.88
N PRO A 134 29.25 3.11 8.63
CA PRO A 134 28.31 3.92 7.89
C PRO A 134 27.03 3.13 7.61
N ALA A 135 25.87 3.75 7.89
CA ALA A 135 24.58 3.09 7.76
C ALA A 135 23.53 4.02 7.11
N VAL A 136 22.65 3.45 6.32
CA VAL A 136 21.40 4.09 5.91
C VAL A 136 20.29 3.48 6.75
N VAL A 137 19.43 4.34 7.33
CA VAL A 137 18.39 3.90 8.25
C VAL A 137 17.02 4.32 7.76
N SER A 138 15.99 3.59 8.19
CA SER A 138 14.61 4.03 8.01
C SER A 138 14.23 5.13 9.00
N GLN A 139 13.20 5.92 8.68
CA GLN A 139 12.76 7.01 9.56
C GLN A 139 12.21 6.54 10.91
N GLU A 140 11.73 5.29 10.97
CA GLU A 140 11.19 4.66 12.16
C GLU A 140 12.27 4.46 13.26
N VAL A 141 13.53 4.43 12.87
CA VAL A 141 14.69 4.33 13.79
C VAL A 141 14.96 5.66 14.52
N GLU A 142 14.31 6.77 14.09
CA GLU A 142 14.39 8.10 14.70
C GLU A 142 15.82 8.73 14.76
N LEU A 143 16.77 8.21 14.01
CA LEU A 143 18.12 8.78 13.85
C LEU A 143 18.16 9.66 12.60
N ARG A 144 18.98 10.73 12.67
CA ARG A 144 19.20 11.68 11.56
C ARG A 144 20.57 11.50 10.95
N VAL A 145 20.76 12.03 9.75
CA VAL A 145 22.07 12.05 9.09
C VAL A 145 23.11 12.73 9.99
N GLY A 146 24.21 12.05 10.21
CA GLY A 146 25.30 12.45 11.11
C GLY A 146 25.20 11.91 12.53
N ASP A 147 24.03 11.43 12.95
CA ASP A 147 23.88 10.83 14.28
C ASP A 147 24.62 9.51 14.38
N THR A 148 25.09 9.18 15.58
CA THR A 148 25.67 7.88 15.90
C THR A 148 24.67 7.11 16.76
N GLY A 149 24.39 5.87 16.34
CA GLY A 149 23.50 4.95 17.06
C GLY A 149 24.16 3.62 17.36
N THR A 150 23.44 2.75 18.05
CA THR A 150 23.87 1.39 18.34
C THR A 150 22.80 0.41 17.83
N VAL A 151 23.22 -0.54 17.01
CA VAL A 151 22.39 -1.65 16.57
C VAL A 151 22.74 -2.86 17.43
N ARG A 152 21.76 -3.42 18.12
CA ARG A 152 21.86 -4.67 18.85
C ARG A 152 21.33 -5.79 17.96
N LEU A 153 22.19 -6.71 17.59
CA LEU A 153 21.86 -7.86 16.76
C LEU A 153 21.08 -8.92 17.56
N ASN A 154 20.37 -9.79 16.88
CA ASN A 154 19.63 -10.89 17.52
C ASN A 154 20.55 -11.86 18.30
N THR A 155 21.85 -11.86 18.05
CA THR A 155 22.88 -12.57 18.85
C THR A 155 23.09 -11.96 20.24
N GLY A 156 22.67 -10.71 20.44
CA GLY A 156 22.96 -9.91 21.62
C GLY A 156 24.17 -8.99 21.44
N ASP A 157 24.99 -9.20 20.41
CA ASP A 157 26.13 -8.35 20.08
C ASP A 157 25.66 -6.97 19.62
N THR A 158 26.52 -5.97 19.85
CA THR A 158 26.20 -4.57 19.51
C THR A 158 27.24 -3.98 18.57
N ALA A 159 26.77 -3.28 17.55
CA ALA A 159 27.59 -2.53 16.62
C ALA A 159 27.24 -1.04 16.65
N ARG A 160 28.23 -0.17 16.58
CA ARG A 160 28.03 1.28 16.46
C ARG A 160 27.88 1.64 14.99
N ILE A 161 26.88 2.46 14.70
CA ILE A 161 26.60 2.96 13.35
C ILE A 161 26.63 4.48 13.33
N ARG A 162 27.04 5.07 12.19
CA ARG A 162 26.86 6.49 11.86
C ARG A 162 25.89 6.58 10.69
N VAL A 163 24.82 7.34 10.86
CA VAL A 163 23.82 7.52 9.82
C VAL A 163 24.36 8.40 8.70
N VAL A 164 24.51 7.85 7.50
CA VAL A 164 24.93 8.56 6.29
C VAL A 164 23.73 8.96 5.43
N GLY A 165 22.60 8.23 5.55
CA GLY A 165 21.37 8.51 4.83
C GLY A 165 20.15 8.01 5.58
N VAL A 166 18.99 8.60 5.24
CA VAL A 166 17.67 8.20 5.78
C VAL A 166 16.74 7.87 4.63
N LEU A 167 16.11 6.69 4.67
CA LEU A 167 15.17 6.22 3.67
C LEU A 167 13.91 7.09 3.64
N LYS A 168 13.36 7.25 2.45
CA LYS A 168 12.10 7.98 2.25
C LYS A 168 10.91 7.11 2.63
N ARG A 169 9.87 7.71 3.22
CA ARG A 169 8.59 7.03 3.46
C ARG A 169 7.72 6.96 2.17
N PRO A 170 7.03 5.85 1.91
CA PRO A 170 7.10 4.60 2.64
C PRO A 170 8.49 3.99 2.52
N THR A 171 9.01 3.42 3.62
CA THR A 171 10.29 2.75 3.62
C THR A 171 10.25 1.57 2.67
N GLN A 172 11.15 1.54 1.67
CA GLN A 172 11.25 0.43 0.72
C GLN A 172 12.72 0.21 0.39
N TYR A 173 13.17 -1.02 0.52
CA TYR A 173 14.57 -1.41 0.28
C TYR A 173 14.65 -2.88 -0.12
N LEU A 174 15.72 -3.22 -0.82
CA LEU A 174 16.02 -4.59 -1.25
C LEU A 174 16.29 -5.50 -0.05
N TYR A 175 15.44 -6.51 0.13
CA TYR A 175 15.54 -7.48 1.24
C TYR A 175 15.09 -8.86 0.74
N PRO A 176 15.92 -9.55 -0.06
CA PRO A 176 15.54 -10.77 -0.75
C PRO A 176 15.46 -11.96 0.21
N THR A 177 14.28 -12.28 0.70
CA THR A 177 14.00 -13.40 1.61
C THR A 177 13.41 -14.63 0.93
N GLY A 178 12.87 -14.48 -0.28
CA GLY A 178 12.17 -15.53 -1.00
C GLY A 178 12.82 -15.90 -2.33
N SER A 179 12.12 -16.68 -3.15
CA SER A 179 12.57 -17.06 -4.49
C SER A 179 12.29 -15.95 -5.50
N ALA A 180 13.29 -15.61 -6.31
CA ALA A 180 13.14 -14.72 -7.46
C ALA A 180 12.66 -15.44 -8.74
N SER A 181 12.20 -16.71 -8.64
CA SER A 181 11.60 -17.42 -9.77
C SER A 181 10.37 -16.67 -10.29
N PRO A 182 10.24 -16.43 -11.60
CA PRO A 182 9.08 -15.73 -12.19
C PRO A 182 7.72 -16.33 -11.81
N ALA A 183 7.68 -17.65 -11.57
CA ALA A 183 6.46 -18.35 -11.18
C ALA A 183 5.96 -17.94 -9.79
N TYR A 184 6.88 -17.66 -8.86
CA TYR A 184 6.61 -17.38 -7.45
C TYR A 184 7.02 -15.97 -7.02
N PHE A 185 7.47 -15.11 -7.96
CA PHE A 185 7.95 -13.79 -7.66
C PHE A 185 6.83 -12.94 -7.05
N SER A 186 7.07 -12.44 -5.85
CA SER A 186 6.29 -11.41 -5.17
C SER A 186 7.22 -10.29 -4.73
N ALA A 187 6.75 -9.05 -4.76
CA ALA A 187 7.54 -7.92 -4.25
C ALA A 187 7.95 -8.13 -2.79
N ASP A 188 7.08 -8.72 -1.97
CA ASP A 188 7.33 -8.98 -0.55
C ASP A 188 8.54 -9.91 -0.31
N PHE A 189 8.96 -10.66 -1.34
CA PHE A 189 10.16 -11.53 -1.25
C PHE A 189 11.46 -10.82 -1.61
N VAL A 190 11.38 -9.62 -2.19
CA VAL A 190 12.54 -8.87 -2.67
C VAL A 190 12.62 -7.48 -2.05
N ILE A 191 11.50 -6.86 -1.77
CA ILE A 191 11.41 -5.52 -1.17
C ILE A 191 10.76 -5.63 0.21
N SER A 192 11.41 -5.07 1.23
CA SER A 192 10.82 -4.92 2.57
C SER A 192 10.38 -3.47 2.81
N GLN A 193 9.35 -3.33 3.63
CA GLN A 193 8.81 -2.04 4.11
C GLN A 193 8.99 -1.88 5.63
N GLU A 194 9.61 -2.86 6.30
CA GLU A 194 9.84 -2.81 7.74
C GLU A 194 10.94 -1.81 8.10
N PRO A 195 11.04 -1.37 9.38
CA PRO A 195 12.16 -0.55 9.84
C PRO A 195 13.50 -1.23 9.53
N ALA A 196 14.49 -0.44 9.09
CA ALA A 196 15.73 -1.00 8.57
C ALA A 196 16.98 -0.25 8.98
N VAL A 197 18.05 -1.03 9.04
CA VAL A 197 19.44 -0.56 9.03
C VAL A 197 20.17 -1.24 7.87
N LEU A 198 20.62 -0.45 6.91
CA LEU A 198 21.30 -0.91 5.70
C LEU A 198 22.78 -0.62 5.80
N LEU A 199 23.60 -1.62 5.54
CA LEU A 199 25.06 -1.59 5.68
C LEU A 199 25.72 -2.11 4.40
N ARG A 200 26.97 -1.75 4.20
CA ARG A 200 27.82 -2.31 3.15
C ARG A 200 28.60 -3.52 3.67
N ALA A 201 28.68 -4.58 2.88
CA ALA A 201 29.34 -5.84 3.28
C ALA A 201 30.83 -5.65 3.67
N ARG A 202 31.56 -4.82 2.91
CA ARG A 202 32.95 -4.50 3.20
C ARG A 202 33.15 -3.91 4.60
N ASP A 203 32.24 -3.02 5.01
CA ASP A 203 32.31 -2.34 6.30
C ASP A 203 31.89 -3.28 7.43
N ALA A 204 30.78 -4.02 7.23
CA ALA A 204 30.28 -5.01 8.18
C ALA A 204 31.33 -6.11 8.46
N ALA A 205 32.10 -6.56 7.46
CA ALA A 205 33.15 -7.55 7.61
C ALA A 205 34.28 -7.11 8.53
N GLN A 206 34.44 -5.81 8.78
CA GLN A 206 35.47 -5.26 9.69
C GLN A 206 34.96 -5.17 11.14
N SER A 207 33.68 -5.41 11.40
CA SER A 207 33.06 -5.34 12.72
C SER A 207 33.06 -6.73 13.40
N GLU A 208 33.62 -6.82 14.59
CA GLU A 208 33.59 -8.05 15.38
C GLU A 208 32.18 -8.55 15.69
N ALA A 209 31.26 -7.62 15.96
CA ALA A 209 29.88 -7.95 16.24
C ALA A 209 29.20 -8.63 15.04
N PHE A 210 29.43 -8.14 13.83
CA PHE A 210 28.87 -8.76 12.61
C PHE A 210 29.55 -10.07 12.27
N GLN A 211 30.88 -10.20 12.48
CA GLN A 211 31.62 -11.47 12.31
C GLN A 211 31.07 -12.55 13.25
N ALA A 212 30.76 -12.20 14.50
CA ALA A 212 30.16 -13.11 15.47
C ALA A 212 28.72 -13.49 15.02
N ALA A 213 27.92 -12.51 14.52
CA ALA A 213 26.58 -12.74 14.05
C ALA A 213 26.55 -13.66 12.81
N PHE A 214 27.44 -13.49 11.86
CA PHE A 214 27.59 -14.39 10.71
C PHE A 214 27.94 -15.82 11.15
N SER A 215 28.85 -15.95 12.12
CA SER A 215 29.29 -17.27 12.65
C SER A 215 28.13 -17.98 13.39
N SER A 216 27.21 -17.25 14.01
CA SER A 216 26.09 -17.79 14.79
C SER A 216 24.85 -18.13 13.96
N SER A 217 24.89 -18.00 12.62
CA SER A 217 23.74 -18.18 11.73
C SER A 217 22.58 -17.22 11.96
N SER A 218 22.78 -16.12 12.67
CA SER A 218 21.78 -15.05 12.89
C SER A 218 21.59 -14.20 11.64
N PHE A 219 22.57 -14.17 10.77
CA PHE A 219 22.48 -13.65 9.42
C PHE A 219 22.38 -14.79 8.42
N ARG A 220 21.58 -14.57 7.39
CA ARG A 220 21.45 -15.52 6.28
C ARG A 220 21.80 -14.81 5.00
N THR A 221 22.76 -15.35 4.27
CA THR A 221 22.99 -14.93 2.89
C THR A 221 21.77 -15.30 2.06
N SER A 222 21.21 -14.33 1.37
CA SER A 222 20.11 -14.57 0.44
C SER A 222 20.52 -15.61 -0.59
N ARG A 223 19.58 -16.48 -0.96
CA ARG A 223 19.76 -17.40 -2.08
C ARG A 223 19.64 -16.71 -3.44
N ASN A 224 19.20 -15.46 -3.47
CA ASN A 224 19.14 -14.65 -4.65
C ASN A 224 20.45 -13.89 -4.83
N LEU A 225 21.25 -14.33 -5.79
CA LEU A 225 22.47 -13.65 -6.18
C LEU A 225 22.17 -12.73 -7.36
N PHE A 226 22.63 -11.49 -7.28
CA PHE A 226 22.61 -10.54 -8.38
C PHE A 226 23.89 -10.66 -9.18
N ILE A 227 23.77 -10.98 -10.46
CA ILE A 227 24.90 -11.16 -11.38
C ILE A 227 24.90 -9.96 -12.31
N PHE A 228 25.94 -9.17 -12.25
CA PHE A 228 26.15 -8.05 -13.17
C PHE A 228 27.06 -8.50 -14.31
N LEU A 229 26.58 -8.36 -15.53
CA LEU A 229 27.28 -8.78 -16.74
C LEU A 229 28.10 -7.64 -17.31
N ARG A 230 29.26 -7.97 -17.88
CA ARG A 230 30.07 -6.99 -18.60
C ARG A 230 29.34 -6.48 -19.84
N PRO A 231 29.51 -5.21 -20.21
CA PRO A 231 28.92 -4.68 -21.44
C PRO A 231 29.52 -5.35 -22.69
N GLY A 232 28.72 -5.50 -23.75
CA GLY A 232 29.17 -6.02 -25.03
C GLY A 232 29.17 -7.53 -25.19
N ILE A 233 28.51 -8.28 -24.32
CA ILE A 233 28.33 -9.73 -24.46
C ILE A 233 27.41 -10.02 -25.66
N THR A 234 27.79 -10.97 -26.51
CA THR A 234 26.97 -11.42 -27.63
C THR A 234 25.87 -12.39 -27.15
N ASP A 235 24.73 -12.45 -27.87
CA ASP A 235 23.62 -13.36 -27.53
C ASP A 235 24.09 -14.82 -27.42
N ALA A 236 24.99 -15.27 -28.31
CA ALA A 236 25.54 -16.64 -28.25
C ALA A 236 26.37 -16.91 -26.99
N GLN A 237 27.15 -15.92 -26.52
CA GLN A 237 27.88 -16.03 -25.26
C GLN A 237 26.95 -16.04 -24.07
N TYR A 238 25.91 -15.24 -24.11
CA TYR A 238 24.88 -15.16 -23.09
C TYR A 238 24.12 -16.48 -22.94
N GLU A 239 23.60 -17.03 -24.03
CA GLU A 239 22.88 -18.31 -24.02
C GLU A 239 23.76 -19.47 -23.48
N LYS A 240 25.02 -19.53 -23.92
CA LYS A 240 25.96 -20.54 -23.42
C LYS A 240 26.22 -20.39 -21.92
N ALA A 241 26.33 -19.18 -21.44
CA ALA A 241 26.52 -18.91 -20.02
C ALA A 241 25.28 -19.32 -19.21
N LEU A 242 24.07 -19.01 -19.70
CA LEU A 242 22.83 -19.45 -19.06
C LEU A 242 22.74 -20.96 -18.93
N GLU A 243 23.07 -21.73 -19.97
CA GLU A 243 23.11 -23.20 -19.92
C GLU A 243 24.07 -23.71 -18.82
N GLU A 244 25.24 -23.07 -18.71
CA GLU A 244 26.23 -23.45 -17.70
C GLU A 244 25.79 -23.10 -16.28
N TRP A 245 25.23 -21.90 -16.08
CA TRP A 245 24.89 -21.39 -14.76
C TRP A 245 23.58 -21.93 -14.21
N ASN A 246 22.62 -22.34 -15.07
CA ASN A 246 21.36 -22.96 -14.67
C ASN A 246 21.54 -24.23 -13.82
N ARG A 247 22.73 -24.84 -13.81
CA ARG A 247 23.03 -25.96 -12.90
C ARG A 247 23.10 -25.54 -11.42
N TYR A 248 23.34 -24.26 -11.14
CA TYR A 248 23.42 -23.76 -9.76
C TYR A 248 22.10 -23.25 -9.23
N GLY A 249 21.16 -22.88 -10.10
CA GLY A 249 19.89 -22.31 -9.73
C GLY A 249 19.05 -21.89 -10.93
N GLU A 250 17.94 -21.27 -10.64
CA GLU A 250 17.08 -20.67 -11.66
C GLU A 250 17.54 -19.24 -11.94
N ILE A 251 17.89 -18.95 -13.19
CA ILE A 251 18.38 -17.63 -13.61
C ILE A 251 17.23 -16.89 -14.30
N THR A 252 17.04 -15.65 -13.87
CA THR A 252 16.02 -14.78 -14.44
C THR A 252 16.61 -13.40 -14.70
N PRO A 253 16.44 -12.83 -15.92
CA PRO A 253 16.79 -11.44 -16.17
C PRO A 253 16.02 -10.52 -15.21
N ALA A 254 16.71 -9.58 -14.57
CA ALA A 254 16.07 -8.67 -13.63
C ALA A 254 14.94 -7.85 -14.29
N ALA A 255 15.12 -7.46 -15.56
CA ALA A 255 14.10 -6.77 -16.34
C ALA A 255 12.83 -7.62 -16.52
N SER A 256 12.95 -8.94 -16.69
CA SER A 256 11.77 -9.83 -16.83
C SER A 256 11.03 -10.03 -15.51
N LEU A 257 11.71 -9.97 -14.38
CA LEU A 257 11.07 -9.96 -13.05
C LEU A 257 10.20 -8.73 -12.89
N ILE A 258 10.71 -7.56 -13.26
CA ILE A 258 9.97 -6.29 -13.18
C ILE A 258 8.75 -6.32 -14.09
N SER A 259 8.90 -6.75 -15.35
CA SER A 259 7.78 -6.81 -16.29
C SER A 259 6.70 -7.79 -15.83
N THR A 260 7.08 -8.99 -15.39
CA THR A 260 6.17 -10.00 -14.86
C THR A 260 5.44 -9.50 -13.61
N TYR A 261 6.14 -8.83 -12.70
CA TYR A 261 5.53 -8.27 -11.50
C TYR A 261 4.54 -7.16 -11.85
N THR A 262 4.92 -6.26 -12.74
CA THR A 262 4.06 -5.14 -13.18
C THR A 262 2.78 -5.64 -13.86
N GLU A 263 2.89 -6.66 -14.70
CA GLU A 263 1.75 -7.30 -15.38
C GLU A 263 0.81 -7.98 -14.37
N LYS A 264 1.35 -8.82 -13.47
CA LYS A 264 0.57 -9.49 -12.42
C LYS A 264 -0.13 -8.46 -11.51
N THR A 265 0.58 -7.44 -11.09
CA THR A 265 0.04 -6.38 -10.23
C THR A 265 -1.04 -5.56 -10.95
N GLY A 266 -0.84 -5.24 -12.22
CA GLY A 266 -1.85 -4.60 -13.06
C GLY A 266 -3.15 -5.41 -13.17
N ALA A 267 -3.03 -6.73 -13.35
CA ALA A 267 -4.17 -7.63 -13.36
C ALA A 267 -4.91 -7.68 -12.01
N LEU A 268 -4.17 -7.73 -10.89
CA LEU A 268 -4.73 -7.70 -9.54
C LEU A 268 -5.46 -6.39 -9.24
N ILE A 269 -4.86 -5.24 -9.58
CA ILE A 269 -5.49 -3.92 -9.43
C ILE A 269 -6.77 -3.85 -10.26
N THR A 270 -6.74 -4.33 -11.51
CA THR A 270 -7.91 -4.33 -12.40
C THR A 270 -9.03 -5.20 -11.82
N ALA A 271 -8.74 -6.41 -11.37
CA ALA A 271 -9.72 -7.30 -10.73
C ALA A 271 -10.30 -6.67 -9.45
N GLY A 272 -9.47 -6.05 -8.62
CA GLY A 272 -9.88 -5.33 -7.42
C GLY A 272 -10.81 -4.16 -7.73
N LEU A 273 -10.48 -3.34 -8.74
CA LEU A 273 -11.32 -2.23 -9.19
C LEU A 273 -12.68 -2.72 -9.70
N LEU A 274 -12.69 -3.78 -10.49
CA LEU A 274 -13.93 -4.38 -11.00
C LEU A 274 -14.82 -4.86 -9.83
N THR A 275 -14.24 -5.56 -8.88
CA THR A 275 -14.90 -6.01 -7.66
C THR A 275 -15.47 -4.83 -6.88
N PHE A 276 -14.70 -3.77 -6.69
CA PHE A 276 -15.14 -2.54 -6.03
C PHE A 276 -16.30 -1.88 -6.79
N CYS A 277 -16.25 -1.81 -8.12
CA CYS A 277 -17.36 -1.27 -8.93
C CYS A 277 -18.67 -2.05 -8.74
N VAL A 278 -18.60 -3.40 -8.72
CA VAL A 278 -19.76 -4.26 -8.47
C VAL A 278 -20.36 -3.99 -7.09
N PHE A 279 -19.53 -4.00 -6.03
CA PHE A 279 -20.00 -3.71 -4.68
C PHE A 279 -20.57 -2.30 -4.54
N THR A 280 -19.96 -1.31 -5.18
CA THR A 280 -20.45 0.08 -5.20
C THR A 280 -21.84 0.15 -5.87
N ALA A 281 -22.03 -0.52 -7.02
CA ALA A 281 -23.32 -0.58 -7.69
C ALA A 281 -24.41 -1.22 -6.82
N LEU A 282 -24.07 -2.33 -6.15
CA LEU A 282 -24.98 -3.00 -5.20
C LEU A 282 -25.33 -2.09 -4.01
N ALA A 283 -24.33 -1.42 -3.43
CA ALA A 283 -24.53 -0.50 -2.33
C ALA A 283 -25.41 0.69 -2.75
N MET A 284 -25.14 1.30 -3.90
CA MET A 284 -25.95 2.38 -4.45
C MET A 284 -27.40 1.94 -4.68
N THR A 285 -27.61 0.78 -5.28
CA THR A 285 -28.96 0.23 -5.53
C THR A 285 -29.70 0.02 -4.20
N SER A 286 -29.03 -0.50 -3.18
CA SER A 286 -29.60 -0.72 -1.85
C SER A 286 -29.96 0.61 -1.16
N VAL A 287 -29.05 1.59 -1.20
CA VAL A 287 -29.25 2.92 -0.61
C VAL A 287 -30.42 3.64 -1.31
N VAL A 288 -30.45 3.63 -2.65
CA VAL A 288 -31.54 4.21 -3.45
C VAL A 288 -32.86 3.51 -3.14
N GLY A 289 -32.88 2.17 -3.15
CA GLY A 289 -34.06 1.37 -2.86
C GLY A 289 -34.65 1.66 -1.47
N SER A 290 -33.79 1.70 -0.44
CA SER A 290 -34.19 2.05 0.93
C SER A 290 -34.81 3.45 1.01
N ASN A 291 -34.22 4.42 0.33
CA ASN A 291 -34.77 5.80 0.31
C ASN A 291 -36.08 5.89 -0.48
N VAL A 292 -36.22 5.18 -1.59
CA VAL A 292 -37.47 5.08 -2.35
C VAL A 292 -38.59 4.50 -1.49
N ILE A 293 -38.35 3.40 -0.77
CA ILE A 293 -39.32 2.80 0.15
C ILE A 293 -39.70 3.78 1.26
N GLN A 294 -38.75 4.51 1.81
CA GLN A 294 -39.02 5.53 2.82
C GLN A 294 -39.84 6.68 2.26
N ALA A 295 -39.56 7.14 1.05
CA ALA A 295 -40.34 8.19 0.36
C ALA A 295 -41.79 7.76 0.12
N LEU A 296 -42.02 6.52 -0.33
CA LEU A 296 -43.35 5.95 -0.51
C LEU A 296 -44.14 5.92 0.82
N ARG A 297 -43.49 5.50 1.90
CA ARG A 297 -44.13 5.51 3.23
C ARG A 297 -44.44 6.92 3.74
N ASN A 298 -43.67 7.94 3.32
CA ASN A 298 -43.90 9.33 3.66
C ASN A 298 -44.98 9.98 2.77
N ARG A 299 -45.37 9.33 1.67
CA ARG A 299 -46.34 9.90 0.71
C ARG A 299 -47.62 10.30 1.39
N LYS A 300 -48.24 9.46 2.21
CA LYS A 300 -49.47 9.78 2.97
C LYS A 300 -49.30 11.05 3.82
N LEU A 301 -48.17 11.20 4.49
CA LEU A 301 -47.87 12.38 5.31
C LEU A 301 -47.72 13.65 4.45
N PHE A 302 -46.99 13.55 3.35
CA PHE A 302 -46.83 14.71 2.43
C PHE A 302 -48.11 15.10 1.73
N THR A 303 -48.99 14.15 1.43
CA THR A 303 -50.33 14.47 0.88
C THR A 303 -51.18 15.22 1.90
N VAL A 304 -51.14 14.86 3.18
CA VAL A 304 -51.79 15.62 4.25
C VAL A 304 -51.24 17.04 4.34
N TYR A 305 -49.91 17.19 4.29
CA TYR A 305 -49.29 18.53 4.31
C TYR A 305 -49.66 19.35 3.07
N TYR A 306 -49.79 18.71 1.90
CA TYR A 306 -50.28 19.39 0.69
C TYR A 306 -51.73 19.88 0.82
N LEU A 307 -52.62 19.06 1.36
CA LEU A 307 -54.00 19.46 1.64
C LEU A 307 -54.09 20.62 2.65
N LEU A 308 -53.10 20.75 3.52
CA LEU A 308 -52.97 21.88 4.45
C LEU A 308 -52.25 23.11 3.84
N GLY A 309 -52.05 23.12 2.51
CA GLY A 309 -51.49 24.27 1.77
C GLY A 309 -49.98 24.27 1.61
N MET A 310 -49.28 23.16 1.91
CA MET A 310 -47.87 23.07 1.65
C MET A 310 -47.59 22.71 0.18
N ASP A 311 -46.72 23.51 -0.48
CA ASP A 311 -46.30 23.23 -1.85
C ASP A 311 -45.54 21.88 -1.93
N TRP A 312 -45.78 21.11 -2.98
CA TRP A 312 -45.15 19.84 -3.27
C TRP A 312 -43.61 19.96 -3.35
N ARG A 313 -43.13 21.08 -3.87
CA ARG A 313 -41.69 21.40 -3.89
C ARG A 313 -41.06 21.49 -2.48
N ARG A 314 -41.81 21.97 -1.50
CA ARG A 314 -41.37 21.99 -0.10
C ARG A 314 -41.26 20.61 0.50
N SER A 315 -42.11 19.67 0.10
CA SER A 315 -42.02 18.27 0.51
C SER A 315 -40.73 17.61 -0.01
N ALA A 316 -40.39 17.88 -1.29
CA ALA A 316 -39.13 17.46 -1.89
C ALA A 316 -37.92 18.05 -1.16
N PHE A 317 -37.98 19.34 -0.81
CA PHE A 317 -36.94 20.02 -0.08
C PHE A 317 -36.74 19.47 1.37
N ILE A 318 -37.84 19.09 2.03
CA ILE A 318 -37.77 18.44 3.36
C ILE A 318 -37.04 17.10 3.26
N GLU A 319 -37.35 16.27 2.27
CA GLU A 319 -36.64 14.99 2.09
C GLU A 319 -35.17 15.18 1.68
N ALA A 320 -34.87 16.11 0.79
CA ALA A 320 -33.50 16.46 0.45
C ALA A 320 -32.71 16.95 1.68
N THR A 321 -33.33 17.77 2.52
CA THR A 321 -32.74 18.23 3.79
C THR A 321 -32.53 17.06 4.75
N ARG A 322 -33.47 16.13 4.84
CA ARG A 322 -33.32 14.91 5.67
C ARG A 322 -32.13 14.07 5.23
N VAL A 323 -32.02 13.84 3.92
CA VAL A 323 -30.88 13.10 3.35
C VAL A 323 -29.57 13.86 3.57
N GLY A 324 -29.56 15.18 3.37
CA GLY A 324 -28.40 16.03 3.63
C GLY A 324 -27.93 16.02 5.08
N LEU A 325 -28.87 16.00 6.04
CA LEU A 325 -28.54 15.91 7.47
C LEU A 325 -27.89 14.57 7.84
N MET A 326 -28.10 13.50 7.08
CA MET A 326 -27.43 12.23 7.27
C MET A 326 -25.96 12.25 6.81
N LEU A 327 -25.58 13.19 5.93
CA LEU A 327 -24.19 13.38 5.52
C LEU A 327 -23.29 13.77 6.69
N ILE A 328 -23.80 14.58 7.64
CA ILE A 328 -23.01 15.12 8.74
C ILE A 328 -22.41 13.99 9.62
N PRO A 329 -23.22 13.08 10.21
CA PRO A 329 -22.67 11.99 11.02
C PRO A 329 -21.82 11.03 10.20
N MET A 330 -22.10 10.85 8.90
CA MET A 330 -21.27 10.05 8.02
C MET A 330 -19.89 10.64 7.81
N MET A 331 -19.83 11.93 7.51
CA MET A 331 -18.54 12.62 7.35
C MET A 331 -17.74 12.62 8.65
N ALA A 332 -18.41 12.77 9.79
CA ALA A 332 -17.76 12.64 11.09
C ALA A 332 -17.22 11.21 11.32
N MET A 333 -17.96 10.16 10.95
CA MET A 333 -17.49 8.77 11.04
C MET A 333 -16.33 8.48 10.08
N VAL A 334 -16.37 8.98 8.84
CA VAL A 334 -15.26 8.85 7.88
C VAL A 334 -14.02 9.54 8.41
N ALA A 335 -14.16 10.75 8.96
CA ALA A 335 -13.05 11.49 9.55
C ALA A 335 -12.47 10.76 10.77
N ALA A 336 -13.32 10.24 11.65
CA ALA A 336 -12.89 9.49 12.83
C ALA A 336 -12.22 8.16 12.47
N ALA A 337 -12.80 7.40 11.54
CA ALA A 337 -12.22 6.15 11.04
C ALA A 337 -10.90 6.40 10.31
N GLY A 338 -10.82 7.46 9.52
CA GLY A 338 -9.59 7.85 8.83
C GLY A 338 -8.49 8.28 9.80
N GLN A 339 -8.83 9.05 10.85
CA GLN A 339 -7.85 9.42 11.88
C GLN A 339 -7.38 8.20 12.68
N GLY A 340 -8.29 7.30 13.07
CA GLY A 340 -7.93 6.05 13.75
C GLY A 340 -7.07 5.15 12.86
N GLY A 341 -7.40 5.01 11.58
CA GLY A 341 -6.60 4.26 10.61
C GLY A 341 -5.25 4.91 10.29
N LEU A 342 -5.20 6.25 10.22
CA LEU A 342 -3.96 7.00 10.02
C LEU A 342 -2.97 6.85 11.18
N LEU A 343 -3.47 6.78 12.42
CA LEU A 343 -2.65 6.54 13.60
C LEU A 343 -2.10 5.09 13.66
N MET A 344 -2.76 4.15 12.99
CA MET A 344 -2.34 2.74 12.94
C MET A 344 -1.51 2.37 11.70
N MET A 345 -1.45 3.24 10.69
CA MET A 345 -0.76 2.97 9.42
C MET A 345 0.46 3.88 9.25
N GLU A 346 1.63 3.39 9.61
CA GLU A 346 2.91 4.12 9.52
C GLU A 346 3.24 4.63 8.11
N TRP A 347 2.72 3.98 7.07
CA TRP A 347 2.95 4.34 5.66
C TRP A 347 1.99 5.44 5.13
N MET A 348 0.98 5.86 5.91
CA MET A 348 0.03 6.88 5.47
C MET A 348 0.62 8.29 5.60
N THR A 349 1.25 8.77 4.55
CA THR A 349 1.75 10.15 4.50
C THR A 349 0.61 11.17 4.55
N PRO A 350 0.86 12.41 5.03
CA PRO A 350 -0.17 13.48 5.05
C PRO A 350 -0.81 13.75 3.68
N THR A 351 -0.04 13.57 2.59
CA THR A 351 -0.53 13.74 1.22
C THR A 351 -1.51 12.62 0.84
N ARG A 352 -1.19 11.38 1.17
CA ARG A 352 -2.07 10.21 0.93
C ARG A 352 -3.37 10.33 1.72
N ALA A 353 -3.27 10.79 2.97
CA ALA A 353 -4.44 11.07 3.80
C ALA A 353 -5.38 12.10 3.16
N LYS A 354 -4.85 13.20 2.64
CA LYS A 354 -5.66 14.21 1.94
C LYS A 354 -6.39 13.63 0.74
N TRP A 355 -5.71 12.81 -0.07
CA TRP A 355 -6.33 12.14 -1.21
C TRP A 355 -7.42 11.16 -0.77
N PHE A 356 -7.15 10.35 0.24
CA PHE A 356 -8.13 9.43 0.81
C PHE A 356 -9.40 10.15 1.29
N TYR A 357 -9.25 11.23 2.06
CA TYR A 357 -10.39 12.03 2.52
C TYR A 357 -11.15 12.68 1.35
N GLY A 358 -10.44 13.22 0.36
CA GLY A 358 -11.04 13.81 -0.83
C GLY A 358 -11.88 12.79 -1.60
N ILE A 359 -11.34 11.61 -1.86
CA ILE A 359 -12.03 10.53 -2.58
C ILE A 359 -13.24 10.03 -1.77
N SER A 360 -13.08 9.81 -0.47
CA SER A 360 -14.17 9.37 0.42
C SER A 360 -15.31 10.40 0.50
N PHE A 361 -14.97 11.67 0.59
CA PHE A 361 -15.95 12.77 0.58
C PHE A 361 -16.74 12.79 -0.74
N PHE A 362 -16.03 12.75 -1.87
CA PHE A 362 -16.66 12.72 -3.19
C PHE A 362 -17.55 11.50 -3.38
N TYR A 363 -17.10 10.32 -2.93
CA TYR A 363 -17.87 9.08 -2.98
C TYR A 363 -19.17 9.16 -2.19
N VAL A 364 -19.12 9.65 -0.95
CA VAL A 364 -20.30 9.85 -0.11
C VAL A 364 -21.24 10.87 -0.75
N LEU A 365 -20.72 11.98 -1.28
CA LEU A 365 -21.49 12.98 -1.99
C LEU A 365 -22.21 12.38 -3.21
N LEU A 366 -21.52 11.57 -4.01
CA LEU A 366 -22.07 10.89 -5.19
C LEU A 366 -23.21 9.95 -4.81
N MET A 367 -23.05 9.17 -3.73
CA MET A 367 -24.10 8.31 -3.21
C MET A 367 -25.36 9.09 -2.85
N PHE A 368 -25.22 10.21 -2.16
CA PHE A 368 -26.37 11.05 -1.78
C PHE A 368 -26.96 11.80 -2.95
N ALA A 369 -26.14 12.26 -3.90
CA ALA A 369 -26.63 12.89 -5.12
C ALA A 369 -27.48 11.92 -5.95
N SER A 370 -27.10 10.65 -6.05
CA SER A 370 -27.86 9.62 -6.74
C SER A 370 -29.24 9.40 -6.10
N VAL A 371 -29.31 9.38 -4.77
CA VAL A 371 -30.57 9.32 -4.01
C VAL A 371 -31.44 10.54 -4.30
N GLY A 372 -30.85 11.72 -4.23
CA GLY A 372 -31.55 12.99 -4.52
C GLY A 372 -32.10 13.05 -5.95
N ALA A 373 -31.29 12.65 -6.92
CA ALA A 373 -31.67 12.63 -8.34
C ALA A 373 -32.86 11.69 -8.60
N VAL A 374 -32.81 10.45 -8.08
CA VAL A 374 -33.94 9.50 -8.23
C VAL A 374 -35.19 10.00 -7.55
N PHE A 375 -35.06 10.64 -6.38
CA PHE A 375 -36.17 11.18 -5.66
C PHE A 375 -36.82 12.35 -6.41
N ILE A 376 -36.05 13.32 -6.92
CA ILE A 376 -36.53 14.45 -7.73
C ILE A 376 -37.20 13.95 -9.01
N TRP A 377 -36.52 13.02 -9.73
CA TRP A 377 -37.04 12.43 -10.96
C TRP A 377 -38.42 11.78 -10.74
N ARG A 378 -38.61 11.09 -9.63
CA ARG A 378 -39.85 10.43 -9.29
C ARG A 378 -40.97 11.44 -8.93
N LEU A 379 -40.62 12.43 -8.11
CA LEU A 379 -41.56 13.49 -7.74
C LEU A 379 -42.08 14.29 -8.94
N THR A 380 -41.21 14.50 -9.94
CA THR A 380 -41.62 15.25 -11.17
C THR A 380 -42.51 14.44 -12.11
N ARG A 381 -42.53 13.10 -12.00
CA ARG A 381 -43.35 12.19 -12.84
C ARG A 381 -44.62 11.71 -12.17
N GLU A 382 -44.77 11.83 -10.87
CA GLU A 382 -45.99 11.40 -10.17
C GLU A 382 -47.13 12.43 -10.36
N ASP A 383 -48.20 11.97 -10.98
CA ASP A 383 -49.42 12.79 -11.16
C ASP A 383 -50.15 12.90 -9.81
N LEU A 384 -50.37 14.14 -9.36
CA LEU A 384 -51.02 14.46 -8.09
C LEU A 384 -52.44 13.87 -8.00
N SER A 385 -53.11 13.77 -9.14
CA SER A 385 -54.44 13.20 -9.27
C SER A 385 -54.49 11.71 -8.92
N ALA A 386 -53.41 10.97 -9.28
CA ALA A 386 -53.28 9.55 -8.94
C ALA A 386 -53.04 9.35 -7.43
N ALA A 387 -52.29 10.28 -6.79
CA ALA A 387 -52.05 10.23 -5.35
C ALA A 387 -53.32 10.50 -4.52
N LEU A 388 -54.15 11.42 -4.96
CA LEU A 388 -55.46 11.71 -4.33
C LEU A 388 -56.45 10.54 -4.49
N LYS A 389 -56.50 9.91 -5.68
CA LYS A 389 -57.37 8.75 -5.92
C LYS A 389 -56.97 7.53 -5.07
N ALA A 390 -55.67 7.32 -4.83
CA ALA A 390 -55.18 6.25 -3.96
C ALA A 390 -55.57 6.45 -2.47
N LEU A 391 -55.57 7.73 -2.00
CA LEU A 391 -56.07 8.06 -0.66
C LEU A 391 -57.59 7.83 -0.51
N GLN A 392 -58.37 8.10 -1.55
CA GLN A 392 -59.81 7.88 -1.53
C GLN A 392 -60.18 6.39 -1.52
N LYS A 393 -59.33 5.53 -2.09
CA LYS A 393 -59.54 4.07 -2.10
C LYS A 393 -59.08 3.35 -0.83
N GLY A 394 -58.50 4.06 0.14
CA GLY A 394 -58.07 3.45 1.43
C GLY A 394 -56.82 2.54 1.36
N GLU A 395 -56.10 2.53 0.22
CA GLU A 395 -54.87 1.78 0.02
C GLU A 395 -53.60 2.45 0.59
#